data_f517c130135808ecb93342b3bfc4b651
#
_entry.id   f517c130135808ecb93342b3bfc4b651
#
_cell.length_a   1.000
_cell.length_b   1.000
_cell.length_c   1.000
_cell.angle_alpha   90.00
_cell.angle_beta   90.00
_cell.angle_gamma   90.00
#
_symmetry.space_group_name_H-M   'P 1'
#
loop_
_entity.id
_entity.type
_entity.pdbx_description
1 polymer ?
#
loop_
_entity_poly.entity_id
_entity_poly.type
_entity_poly.pdbx_seq_one_letter_code
_entity_poly.pdbx_strand_id
1 'polypeptide(L)'
;MKQDKLVIFDTTLRDGEQSPGIALTPQEKLIIAQQLEKLKVDVIEAGFAASSPGDWEGVNLIANSVKGSTIASLARCVQDDIDQAWEAIKPAAKSRIHVFTSTSAIHMEHMLRKTPEEVIKDARESVK
;
A
#
# COMPACT_ATOMS: atom_id res chain seq x y z
N MET A 1 -6.35 31.83 -11.29
CA MET A 1 -7.18 30.68 -10.79
C MET A 1 -6.27 29.56 -10.32
N LYS A 2 -6.46 29.05 -9.12
CA LYS A 2 -5.81 27.80 -8.73
C LYS A 2 -6.43 26.67 -9.55
N GLN A 3 -5.61 25.98 -10.34
CA GLN A 3 -6.04 24.75 -10.97
C GLN A 3 -6.02 23.63 -9.92
N ASP A 4 -7.14 22.92 -9.80
CA ASP A 4 -7.18 21.72 -8.98
C ASP A 4 -6.30 20.64 -9.61
N LYS A 5 -5.41 20.05 -8.82
CA LYS A 5 -4.55 18.97 -9.27
C LYS A 5 -5.22 17.62 -9.00
N LEU A 6 -5.50 16.88 -10.06
CA LEU A 6 -5.92 15.50 -9.93
C LEU A 6 -4.69 14.61 -9.64
N VAL A 7 -4.80 13.75 -8.62
CA VAL A 7 -3.78 12.76 -8.27
C VAL A 7 -4.29 11.38 -8.65
N ILE A 8 -3.55 10.68 -9.48
CA ILE A 8 -3.86 9.30 -9.88
C ILE A 8 -3.14 8.33 -8.94
N PHE A 9 -3.94 7.54 -8.23
CA PHE A 9 -3.49 6.49 -7.33
C PHE A 9 -3.82 5.14 -7.97
N ASP A 10 -2.79 4.43 -8.46
CA ASP A 10 -2.96 3.12 -9.12
C ASP A 10 -2.81 1.99 -8.11
N THR A 11 -3.75 1.05 -8.12
CA THR A 11 -3.79 -0.11 -7.23
C THR A 11 -3.68 -1.45 -7.96
N THR A 12 -3.23 -1.45 -9.20
CA THR A 12 -3.11 -2.67 -10.02
C THR A 12 -2.30 -3.76 -9.30
N LEU A 13 -1.17 -3.38 -8.70
CA LEU A 13 -0.23 -4.31 -8.06
C LEU A 13 -0.64 -4.72 -6.64
N ARG A 14 -1.65 -4.11 -6.06
CA ARG A 14 -2.19 -4.52 -4.76
C ARG A 14 -3.60 -5.10 -4.91
N ASP A 15 -4.57 -4.29 -5.28
CA ASP A 15 -5.96 -4.71 -5.44
C ASP A 15 -6.14 -5.60 -6.67
N GLY A 16 -5.54 -5.21 -7.79
CA GLY A 16 -5.60 -5.99 -9.03
C GLY A 16 -5.01 -7.39 -8.90
N GLU A 17 -3.96 -7.56 -8.11
CA GLU A 17 -3.34 -8.87 -7.85
C GLU A 17 -4.23 -9.80 -7.00
N GLN A 18 -5.26 -9.28 -6.34
CA GLN A 18 -6.26 -10.09 -5.61
C GLN A 18 -7.19 -10.86 -6.55
N SER A 19 -7.15 -10.58 -7.86
CA SER A 19 -7.99 -11.28 -8.84
C SER A 19 -7.67 -12.76 -8.92
N PRO A 20 -8.68 -13.65 -9.01
CA PRO A 20 -8.46 -15.09 -9.09
C PRO A 20 -7.55 -15.47 -10.27
N GLY A 21 -6.58 -16.35 -10.02
CA GLY A 21 -5.65 -16.86 -11.04
C GLY A 21 -4.47 -15.95 -11.34
N ILE A 22 -4.31 -14.83 -10.65
CA ILE A 22 -3.16 -13.96 -10.76
C ILE A 22 -2.17 -14.25 -9.62
N ALA A 23 -0.94 -14.58 -9.98
CA ALA A 23 0.18 -14.74 -9.06
C ALA A 23 1.44 -14.19 -9.74
N LEU A 24 1.81 -12.95 -9.40
CA LEU A 24 2.95 -12.26 -10.00
C LEU A 24 4.22 -12.46 -9.16
N THR A 25 5.33 -12.73 -9.82
CA THR A 25 6.65 -12.68 -9.20
C THR A 25 7.06 -11.22 -8.93
N PRO A 26 8.01 -10.96 -7.99
CA PRO A 26 8.54 -9.61 -7.78
C PRO A 26 9.02 -8.94 -9.07
N GLN A 27 9.66 -9.69 -9.97
CA GLN A 27 10.17 -9.20 -11.25
C GLN A 27 9.04 -8.80 -12.21
N GLU A 28 7.98 -9.60 -12.28
CA GLU A 28 6.79 -9.29 -13.09
C GLU A 28 6.09 -8.03 -12.57
N LYS A 29 5.98 -7.90 -11.25
CA LYS A 29 5.46 -6.69 -10.60
C LYS A 29 6.30 -5.46 -10.95
N LEU A 30 7.62 -5.58 -10.97
CA LEU A 30 8.52 -4.49 -11.35
C LEU A 30 8.27 -4.03 -12.80
N ILE A 31 8.09 -4.96 -13.74
CA ILE A 31 7.80 -4.62 -15.15
C ILE A 31 6.51 -3.79 -15.23
N ILE A 32 5.46 -4.20 -14.53
CA ILE A 32 4.19 -3.46 -14.50
C ILE A 32 4.39 -2.08 -13.86
N ALA A 33 5.10 -2.00 -12.73
CA ALA A 33 5.38 -0.74 -12.04
C ALA A 33 6.15 0.25 -12.93
N GLN A 34 7.13 -0.22 -13.68
CA GLN A 34 7.87 0.59 -14.64
C GLN A 34 6.98 1.10 -15.78
N GLN A 35 6.01 0.31 -16.21
CA GLN A 35 5.04 0.75 -17.21
C GLN A 35 4.08 1.81 -16.65
N LEU A 36 3.63 1.67 -15.41
CA LEU A 36 2.84 2.68 -14.70
C LEU A 36 3.63 3.98 -14.51
N GLU A 37 4.93 3.88 -14.21
CA GLU A 37 5.82 5.04 -14.13
C GLU A 37 5.90 5.78 -15.48
N LYS A 38 6.01 5.06 -16.59
CA LYS A 38 5.99 5.66 -17.95
C LYS A 38 4.66 6.36 -18.26
N LEU A 39 3.56 5.84 -17.75
CA LEU A 39 2.24 6.49 -17.82
C LEU A 39 2.13 7.72 -16.91
N LYS A 40 3.14 7.99 -16.08
CA LYS A 40 3.20 9.12 -15.14
C LYS A 40 2.07 9.12 -14.11
N VAL A 41 1.67 7.95 -13.63
CA VAL A 41 0.77 7.89 -12.47
C VAL A 41 1.47 8.50 -11.26
N ASP A 42 0.72 9.20 -10.41
CA ASP A 42 1.31 9.92 -9.27
C ASP A 42 1.75 8.97 -8.17
N VAL A 43 0.92 7.96 -7.88
CA VAL A 43 1.16 6.98 -6.80
C VAL A 43 0.92 5.57 -7.32
N ILE A 44 1.87 4.68 -7.08
CA ILE A 44 1.76 3.24 -7.34
C ILE A 44 1.68 2.52 -5.98
N GLU A 45 0.54 1.90 -5.69
CA GLU A 45 0.43 0.97 -4.56
C GLU A 45 1.03 -0.36 -4.97
N ALA A 46 2.27 -0.59 -4.54
CA ALA A 46 3.10 -1.69 -5.00
C ALA A 46 2.69 -3.05 -4.40
N GLY A 47 2.00 -3.05 -3.28
CA GLY A 47 1.53 -4.24 -2.62
C GLY A 47 1.21 -4.04 -1.14
N PHE A 48 1.11 -5.17 -0.44
CA PHE A 48 0.92 -5.22 1.01
C PHE A 48 2.13 -5.93 1.64
N ALA A 49 3.14 -5.16 2.00
CA ALA A 49 4.45 -5.70 2.43
C ALA A 49 4.37 -6.68 3.61
N ALA A 50 3.47 -6.43 4.57
CA ALA A 50 3.31 -7.30 5.74
C ALA A 50 2.57 -8.62 5.44
N SER A 51 2.00 -8.78 4.24
CA SER A 51 1.20 -9.95 3.87
C SER A 51 2.04 -11.23 3.77
N SER A 52 3.21 -11.13 3.14
CA SER A 52 4.13 -12.26 2.98
C SER A 52 5.55 -11.77 2.66
N PRO A 53 6.59 -12.63 2.83
CA PRO A 53 7.96 -12.31 2.39
C PRO A 53 8.05 -11.97 0.89
N GLY A 54 7.29 -12.66 0.04
CA GLY A 54 7.24 -12.39 -1.40
C GLY A 54 6.63 -11.03 -1.73
N ASP A 55 5.56 -10.65 -1.03
CA ASP A 55 4.96 -9.31 -1.16
C ASP A 55 5.91 -8.23 -0.70
N TRP A 56 6.58 -8.42 0.43
CA TRP A 56 7.62 -7.51 0.91
C TRP A 56 8.73 -7.31 -0.11
N GLU A 57 9.24 -8.41 -0.69
CA GLU A 57 10.30 -8.37 -1.71
C GLU A 57 9.85 -7.61 -2.95
N GLY A 58 8.62 -7.85 -3.43
CA GLY A 58 8.05 -7.14 -4.58
C GLY A 58 7.95 -5.64 -4.34
N VAL A 59 7.43 -5.23 -3.20
CA VAL A 59 7.33 -3.81 -2.81
C VAL A 59 8.71 -3.17 -2.70
N ASN A 60 9.66 -3.84 -2.06
CA ASN A 60 11.02 -3.34 -1.88
C ASN A 60 11.76 -3.22 -3.22
N LEU A 61 11.63 -4.18 -4.11
CA LEU A 61 12.23 -4.14 -5.44
C LEU A 61 11.71 -2.94 -6.25
N ILE A 62 10.42 -2.68 -6.22
CA ILE A 62 9.79 -1.52 -6.87
C ILE A 62 10.28 -0.22 -6.25
N ALA A 63 10.34 -0.14 -4.91
CA ALA A 63 10.82 1.04 -4.20
C ALA A 63 12.28 1.41 -4.55
N ASN A 64 13.11 0.40 -4.77
CA ASN A 64 14.50 0.61 -5.20
C ASN A 64 14.63 1.03 -6.67
N SER A 65 13.68 0.69 -7.52
CA SER A 65 13.82 0.78 -8.98
C SER A 65 13.03 1.92 -9.60
N VAL A 66 11.82 2.20 -9.12
CA VAL A 66 10.91 3.23 -9.65
C VAL A 66 11.12 4.54 -8.89
N LYS A 67 11.44 5.63 -9.61
CA LYS A 67 11.77 6.93 -9.01
C LYS A 67 10.82 8.06 -9.40
N GLY A 68 10.06 7.91 -10.48
CA GLY A 68 9.16 8.95 -11.01
C GLY A 68 7.80 9.03 -10.32
N SER A 69 7.35 7.96 -9.68
CA SER A 69 6.08 7.89 -8.95
C SER A 69 6.32 7.72 -7.45
N THR A 70 5.37 8.16 -6.63
CA THR A 70 5.35 7.80 -5.20
C THR A 70 5.03 6.32 -5.06
N ILE A 71 5.81 5.59 -4.27
CA ILE A 71 5.59 4.17 -4.00
C ILE A 71 4.85 4.02 -2.68
N ALA A 72 3.71 3.34 -2.71
CA ALA A 72 2.89 3.09 -1.55
C ALA A 72 2.85 1.60 -1.20
N SER A 73 2.79 1.30 0.09
CA SER A 73 2.44 -0.02 0.61
C SER A 73 1.20 0.07 1.47
N LEU A 74 0.29 -0.88 1.31
CA LEU A 74 -0.85 -1.04 2.20
C LEU A 74 -0.37 -1.51 3.57
N ALA A 75 -1.05 -1.08 4.63
CA ALA A 75 -0.85 -1.53 5.99
C ALA A 75 -2.17 -1.47 6.78
N ARG A 76 -2.42 -2.46 7.61
CA ARG A 76 -3.48 -2.35 8.63
C ARG A 76 -3.04 -1.36 9.71
N CYS A 77 -3.99 -0.87 10.50
CA CYS A 77 -3.71 0.01 11.64
C CYS A 77 -3.09 -0.76 12.82
N VAL A 78 -2.00 -1.48 12.57
CA VAL A 78 -1.19 -2.20 13.57
C VAL A 78 0.29 -1.88 13.35
N GLN A 79 1.05 -1.76 14.42
CA GLN A 79 2.44 -1.30 14.37
C GLN A 79 3.31 -2.19 13.48
N ASP A 80 3.17 -3.50 13.57
CA ASP A 80 3.99 -4.43 12.79
C ASP A 80 3.80 -4.25 11.28
N ASP A 81 2.56 -4.08 10.82
CA ASP A 81 2.27 -3.82 9.39
C ASP A 81 2.90 -2.50 8.92
N ILE A 82 2.84 -1.46 9.76
CA ILE A 82 3.39 -0.14 9.46
C ILE A 82 4.91 -0.20 9.38
N ASP A 83 5.55 -0.91 10.31
CA ASP A 83 6.99 -1.11 10.33
C ASP A 83 7.45 -1.90 9.09
N GLN A 84 6.76 -2.97 8.73
CA GLN A 84 7.04 -3.76 7.52
C GLN A 84 6.87 -2.92 6.25
N ALA A 85 5.79 -2.13 6.18
CA ALA A 85 5.57 -1.23 5.05
C ALA A 85 6.69 -0.20 4.92
N TRP A 86 7.08 0.44 6.04
CA TRP A 86 8.17 1.41 6.04
C TRP A 86 9.50 0.81 5.58
N GLU A 87 9.89 -0.32 6.16
CA GLU A 87 11.15 -0.99 5.77
C GLU A 87 11.18 -1.35 4.29
N ALA A 88 10.05 -1.73 3.70
CA ALA A 88 9.97 -2.07 2.29
C ALA A 88 10.06 -0.83 1.37
N ILE A 89 9.42 0.29 1.74
CA ILE A 89 9.32 1.47 0.85
C ILE A 89 10.34 2.57 1.13
N LYS A 90 11.04 2.56 2.24
CA LYS A 90 12.02 3.62 2.59
C LYS A 90 13.09 3.88 1.53
N PRO A 91 13.51 2.94 0.66
CA PRO A 91 14.43 3.24 -0.44
C PRO A 91 13.82 4.05 -1.57
N ALA A 92 12.49 4.19 -1.64
CA ALA A 92 11.83 4.95 -2.69
C ALA A 92 12.19 6.44 -2.63
N ALA A 93 12.23 7.10 -3.79
CA ALA A 93 12.44 8.55 -3.87
C ALA A 93 11.32 9.32 -3.17
N LYS A 94 10.08 8.81 -3.30
CA LYS A 94 8.89 9.29 -2.58
C LYS A 94 8.13 8.07 -2.08
N SER A 95 7.87 8.00 -0.80
CA SER A 95 7.21 6.87 -0.15
C SER A 95 5.91 7.30 0.54
N ARG A 96 4.96 6.35 0.62
CA ARG A 96 3.69 6.53 1.31
C ARG A 96 3.26 5.23 1.96
N ILE A 97 2.85 5.28 3.22
CA ILE A 97 2.14 4.17 3.87
C ILE A 97 0.65 4.46 3.74
N HIS A 98 -0.08 3.51 3.15
CA HIS A 98 -1.54 3.58 3.00
C HIS A 98 -2.18 2.72 4.09
N VAL A 99 -2.65 3.34 5.16
CA VAL A 99 -3.33 2.64 6.24
C VAL A 99 -4.83 2.55 5.99
N PHE A 100 -5.45 1.45 6.42
CA PHE A 100 -6.89 1.25 6.35
C PHE A 100 -7.39 0.49 7.57
N THR A 101 -8.66 0.64 7.86
CA THR A 101 -9.36 -0.16 8.87
C THR A 101 -10.83 -0.34 8.48
N SER A 102 -11.42 -1.44 8.93
CA SER A 102 -12.83 -1.72 8.73
C SER A 102 -13.67 -1.00 9.80
N THR A 103 -14.79 -0.40 9.38
CA THR A 103 -15.66 0.41 10.25
C THR A 103 -17.09 -0.11 10.33
N SER A 104 -17.44 -1.20 9.63
CA SER A 104 -18.76 -1.81 9.78
C SER A 104 -18.88 -2.50 11.14
N ALA A 105 -20.08 -2.47 11.73
CA ALA A 105 -20.35 -3.10 13.02
C ALA A 105 -19.94 -4.58 13.04
N ILE A 106 -20.25 -5.32 11.97
CA ILE A 106 -19.90 -6.74 11.84
C ILE A 106 -18.38 -6.95 11.86
N HIS A 107 -17.62 -6.15 11.12
CA HIS A 107 -16.16 -6.29 11.06
C HIS A 107 -15.49 -5.84 12.37
N MET A 108 -15.97 -4.80 13.02
CA MET A 108 -15.44 -4.35 14.32
C MET A 108 -15.67 -5.40 15.39
N GLU A 109 -16.87 -6.00 15.45
CA GLU A 109 -17.24 -7.00 16.47
C GLU A 109 -16.56 -8.36 16.22
N HIS A 110 -16.64 -8.90 15.01
CA HIS A 110 -16.26 -10.29 14.72
C HIS A 110 -14.85 -10.46 14.15
N MET A 111 -14.31 -9.47 13.44
CA MET A 111 -12.99 -9.52 12.83
C MET A 111 -11.95 -8.79 13.68
N LEU A 112 -12.17 -7.51 13.99
CA LEU A 112 -11.22 -6.70 14.77
C LEU A 112 -11.35 -6.94 16.27
N ARG A 113 -12.54 -7.34 16.74
CA ARG A 113 -12.89 -7.51 18.17
C ARG A 113 -12.58 -6.27 18.98
N LYS A 114 -12.98 -5.10 18.44
CA LYS A 114 -12.74 -3.78 18.99
C LYS A 114 -14.01 -2.94 18.99
N THR A 115 -14.10 -2.03 19.96
CA THR A 115 -15.14 -1.01 19.98
C THR A 115 -14.91 0.05 18.91
N PRO A 116 -15.94 0.83 18.50
CA PRO A 116 -15.75 1.95 17.59
C PRO A 116 -14.69 2.95 18.06
N GLU A 117 -14.64 3.23 19.36
CA GLU A 117 -13.66 4.15 19.96
C GLU A 117 -12.23 3.63 19.84
N GLU A 118 -12.02 2.33 20.06
CA GLU A 118 -10.72 1.68 19.86
C GLU A 118 -10.28 1.71 18.40
N VAL A 119 -11.19 1.50 17.46
CA VAL A 119 -10.91 1.58 16.01
C VAL A 119 -10.49 3.00 15.62
N ILE A 120 -11.18 4.03 16.11
CA ILE A 120 -10.83 5.44 15.89
C ILE A 120 -9.45 5.75 16.48
N LYS A 121 -9.17 5.25 17.67
CA LYS A 121 -7.87 5.42 18.33
C LYS A 121 -6.74 4.82 17.50
N ASP A 122 -6.89 3.57 17.06
CA ASP A 122 -5.90 2.88 16.22
C ASP A 122 -5.64 3.63 14.93
N ALA A 123 -6.70 4.07 14.25
CA ALA A 123 -6.57 4.85 13.03
C ALA A 123 -5.79 6.17 13.25
N ARG A 124 -6.08 6.85 14.36
CA ARG A 124 -5.38 8.10 14.72
C ARG A 124 -3.91 7.86 15.02
N GLU A 125 -3.59 6.81 15.76
CA GLU A 125 -2.21 6.47 16.12
C GLU A 125 -1.40 6.01 14.91
N SER A 126 -2.04 5.34 13.96
CA SER A 126 -1.39 4.83 12.74
C SER A 126 -0.92 5.91 11.76
N VAL A 127 -1.46 7.14 11.85
CA VAL A 127 -1.09 8.25 10.95
C VAL A 127 -0.19 9.30 11.61
N LYS A 128 0.22 9.09 12.85
CA LYS A 128 1.18 9.93 13.57
C LYS A 128 2.62 9.60 13.18
#